data_f416870210ca7962ff56a23f7f1b64a6
#
_entry.id   f416870210ca7962ff56a23f7f1b64a6
#
_cell.length_a   1.000
_cell.length_b   1.000
_cell.length_c   1.000
_cell.angle_alpha   90.00
_cell.angle_beta   90.00
_cell.angle_gamma   90.00
#
_symmetry.space_group_name_H-M   'P 1'
#
loop_
_entity.id
_entity.type
_entity.pdbx_description
1 polymer ?
#
loop_
_entity_poly.entity_id
_entity_poly.type
_entity_poly.pdbx_seq_one_letter_code
_entity_poly.pdbx_strand_id
1 'polypeptide(L)'
;MDQRSLRKQRESEGRRREILNAAECLFSKHGFFKTSMAEIAAGSQFAMGTVYRFFKSKEDIYISLVEAKLEELVQLLEHHISQVETPTEKIHELIRVKLDYADRNRDFFRIYVSEWSGFEWTVKSAFGERVWKLYMSQVDLVADLVREGIRRGEFRSVVPEDASFALHGMLNSTMYVWILQANPKSSLMEKGELIRTLFLNGIHADHQGQQGTPL
;
A
#
# COMPACT_ATOMS: atom_id res chain seq x y z
N MET A 1 -27.43 -0.11 19.33
CA MET A 1 -26.53 1.02 19.69
C MET A 1 -27.36 2.30 19.65
N ASP A 2 -27.28 3.13 20.70
CA ASP A 2 -28.03 4.38 20.80
C ASP A 2 -27.44 5.42 19.82
N GLN A 3 -28.31 6.25 19.22
CA GLN A 3 -27.92 7.32 18.28
C GLN A 3 -26.88 8.30 18.88
N ARG A 4 -26.94 8.54 20.18
CA ARG A 4 -25.96 9.37 20.90
C ARG A 4 -24.57 8.73 20.94
N SER A 5 -24.50 7.42 21.08
CA SER A 5 -23.24 6.65 21.03
C SER A 5 -22.61 6.69 19.65
N LEU A 6 -23.41 6.49 18.59
CA LEU A 6 -22.96 6.57 17.20
C LEU A 6 -22.44 7.97 16.84
N ARG A 7 -23.10 9.03 17.31
CA ARG A 7 -22.64 10.40 17.10
C ARG A 7 -21.28 10.65 17.78
N LYS A 8 -21.14 10.25 19.06
CA LYS A 8 -19.86 10.40 19.77
C LYS A 8 -18.71 9.64 19.09
N GLN A 9 -18.99 8.44 18.59
CA GLN A 9 -18.00 7.66 17.86
C GLN A 9 -17.57 8.38 16.58
N ARG A 10 -18.49 8.87 15.75
CA ARG A 10 -18.17 9.62 14.53
C ARG A 10 -17.37 10.90 14.83
N GLU A 11 -17.73 11.64 15.87
CA GLU A 11 -16.98 12.83 16.30
C GLU A 11 -15.57 12.47 16.74
N SER A 12 -15.40 11.36 17.47
CA SER A 12 -14.10 10.84 17.90
C SER A 12 -13.23 10.41 16.72
N GLU A 13 -13.80 9.66 15.77
CA GLU A 13 -13.14 9.24 14.54
C GLU A 13 -12.75 10.44 13.66
N GLY A 14 -13.61 11.45 13.58
CA GLY A 14 -13.33 12.71 12.89
C GLY A 14 -12.08 13.39 13.46
N ARG A 15 -12.03 13.61 14.78
CA ARG A 15 -10.89 14.22 15.46
C ARG A 15 -9.60 13.40 15.30
N ARG A 16 -9.71 12.07 15.41
CA ARG A 16 -8.56 11.18 15.18
C ARG A 16 -7.97 11.37 13.78
N ARG A 17 -8.84 11.45 12.77
CA ARG A 17 -8.43 11.67 11.38
C ARG A 17 -7.80 13.05 11.16
N GLU A 18 -8.33 14.11 11.78
CA GLU A 18 -7.74 15.46 11.70
C GLU A 18 -6.32 15.49 12.29
N ILE A 19 -6.07 14.78 13.41
CA ILE A 19 -4.73 14.66 13.99
C ILE A 19 -3.79 13.90 13.02
N LEU A 20 -4.25 12.80 12.41
CA LEU A 20 -3.46 12.04 11.45
C LEU A 20 -3.13 12.86 10.19
N ASN A 21 -4.08 13.64 9.67
CA ASN A 21 -3.84 14.51 8.51
C ASN A 21 -2.81 15.62 8.81
N ALA A 22 -2.88 16.22 9.99
CA ALA A 22 -1.90 17.21 10.43
C ALA A 22 -0.51 16.58 10.58
N ALA A 23 -0.44 15.38 11.14
CA ALA A 23 0.82 14.65 11.28
C ALA A 23 1.41 14.25 9.93
N GLU A 24 0.61 13.75 8.99
CA GLU A 24 1.04 13.42 7.62
C GLU A 24 1.67 14.65 6.94
N CYS A 25 1.02 15.80 7.00
CA CYS A 25 1.52 17.05 6.45
C CYS A 25 2.85 17.50 7.08
N LEU A 26 2.98 17.39 8.40
CA LEU A 26 4.20 17.77 9.11
C LEU A 26 5.35 16.79 8.85
N PHE A 27 5.08 15.49 8.88
CA PHE A 27 6.07 14.46 8.57
C PHE A 27 6.60 14.59 7.15
N SER A 28 5.72 14.87 6.16
CA SER A 28 6.14 15.04 4.77
C SER A 28 7.03 16.28 4.55
N LYS A 29 6.79 17.35 5.32
CA LYS A 29 7.54 18.61 5.20
C LYS A 29 8.87 18.61 5.96
N HIS A 30 8.83 18.11 7.19
CA HIS A 30 9.95 18.24 8.14
C HIS A 30 10.67 16.92 8.42
N GLY A 31 10.07 15.80 8.04
CA GLY A 31 10.50 14.46 8.42
C GLY A 31 9.95 14.04 9.80
N PHE A 32 9.91 12.74 10.03
CA PHE A 32 9.40 12.17 11.29
C PHE A 32 10.19 12.66 12.51
N PHE A 33 11.52 12.64 12.46
CA PHE A 33 12.37 12.97 13.61
C PHE A 33 12.26 14.43 14.04
N LYS A 34 12.15 15.36 13.09
CA LYS A 34 12.09 16.80 13.37
C LYS A 34 10.71 17.29 13.79
N THR A 35 9.67 16.45 13.63
CA THR A 35 8.32 16.80 14.04
C THR A 35 8.07 16.41 15.48
N SER A 36 7.45 17.30 16.25
CA SER A 36 7.08 17.12 17.65
C SER A 36 5.57 16.93 17.84
N MET A 37 5.17 16.33 18.96
CA MET A 37 3.76 16.21 19.37
C MET A 37 3.09 17.59 19.53
N ALA A 38 3.86 18.62 19.94
CA ALA A 38 3.36 19.99 20.09
C ALA A 38 3.00 20.61 18.71
N GLU A 39 3.84 20.40 17.70
CA GLU A 39 3.56 20.86 16.34
C GLU A 39 2.35 20.13 15.74
N ILE A 40 2.19 18.83 16.00
CA ILE A 40 1.02 18.06 15.56
C ILE A 40 -0.25 18.59 16.24
N ALA A 41 -0.22 18.89 17.54
CA ALA A 41 -1.33 19.47 18.26
C ALA A 41 -1.71 20.86 17.71
N ALA A 42 -0.71 21.71 17.47
CA ALA A 42 -0.93 23.02 16.84
C ALA A 42 -1.47 22.90 15.42
N GLY A 43 -0.90 22.02 14.59
CA GLY A 43 -1.33 21.79 13.21
C GLY A 43 -2.74 21.21 13.09
N SER A 44 -3.16 20.37 14.04
CA SER A 44 -4.53 19.83 14.11
C SER A 44 -5.51 20.74 14.84
N GLN A 45 -5.06 21.87 15.38
CA GLN A 45 -5.86 22.82 16.17
C GLN A 45 -6.48 22.22 17.45
N PHE A 46 -5.85 21.18 18.00
CA PHE A 46 -6.26 20.57 19.25
C PHE A 46 -5.30 20.89 20.40
N ALA A 47 -5.84 20.94 21.61
CA ALA A 47 -4.99 20.98 22.80
C ALA A 47 -4.16 19.70 22.92
N MET A 48 -2.92 19.81 23.44
CA MET A 48 -2.01 18.66 23.66
C MET A 48 -2.68 17.49 24.40
N GLY A 49 -3.47 17.78 25.44
CA GLY A 49 -4.21 16.76 26.19
C GLY A 49 -5.24 16.02 25.34
N THR A 50 -5.77 16.66 24.29
CA THR A 50 -6.66 16.00 23.32
C THR A 50 -5.88 15.05 22.46
N VAL A 51 -4.72 15.45 21.93
CA VAL A 51 -3.86 14.59 21.12
C VAL A 51 -3.41 13.36 21.91
N TYR A 52 -2.92 13.54 23.15
CA TYR A 52 -2.50 12.43 24.01
C TYR A 52 -3.64 11.46 24.41
N ARG A 53 -4.88 11.91 24.35
CA ARG A 53 -6.04 11.01 24.54
C ARG A 53 -6.22 10.03 23.39
N PHE A 54 -5.83 10.40 22.17
CA PHE A 54 -5.94 9.56 20.98
C PHE A 54 -4.68 8.75 20.68
N PHE A 55 -3.52 9.33 20.99
CA PHE A 55 -2.22 8.76 20.60
C PHE A 55 -1.22 8.95 21.74
N LYS A 56 -0.58 7.86 22.14
CA LYS A 56 0.36 7.85 23.27
C LYS A 56 1.69 8.52 22.94
N SER A 57 2.11 8.47 21.68
CA SER A 57 3.39 9.01 21.21
C SER A 57 3.31 9.38 19.71
N LYS A 58 4.37 9.98 19.23
CA LYS A 58 4.55 10.30 17.80
C LYS A 58 4.64 9.03 16.95
N GLU A 59 5.26 8.00 17.48
CA GLU A 59 5.34 6.66 16.88
C GLU A 59 3.96 6.03 16.75
N ASP A 60 3.10 6.16 17.75
CA ASP A 60 1.71 5.68 17.72
C ASP A 60 0.89 6.39 16.62
N ILE A 61 1.08 7.70 16.44
CA ILE A 61 0.49 8.46 15.33
C ILE A 61 1.00 7.92 13.99
N TYR A 62 2.32 7.70 13.86
CA TYR A 62 2.93 7.22 12.63
C TYR A 62 2.43 5.83 12.23
N ILE A 63 2.42 4.89 13.19
CA ILE A 63 1.89 3.53 12.98
C ILE A 63 0.41 3.59 12.56
N SER A 64 -0.38 4.40 13.27
CA SER A 64 -1.81 4.57 12.95
C SER A 64 -2.03 5.18 11.57
N LEU A 65 -1.15 6.07 11.11
CA LEU A 65 -1.18 6.62 9.76
C LEU A 65 -0.89 5.54 8.72
N VAL A 66 0.14 4.73 8.94
CA VAL A 66 0.49 3.60 8.06
C VAL A 66 -0.65 2.59 7.99
N GLU A 67 -1.23 2.21 9.13
CA GLU A 67 -2.39 1.32 9.18
C GLU A 67 -3.56 1.86 8.36
N ALA A 68 -3.94 3.12 8.57
CA ALA A 68 -5.06 3.74 7.87
C ALA A 68 -4.85 3.77 6.34
N LYS A 69 -3.63 4.08 5.89
CA LYS A 69 -3.29 4.11 4.45
C LYS A 69 -3.28 2.72 3.82
N LEU A 70 -2.80 1.71 4.54
CA LEU A 70 -2.84 0.33 4.06
C LEU A 70 -4.27 -0.23 4.03
N GLU A 71 -5.10 0.08 5.02
CA GLU A 71 -6.51 -0.30 5.03
C GLU A 71 -7.27 0.32 3.85
N GLU A 72 -7.04 1.62 3.58
CA GLU A 72 -7.61 2.32 2.43
C GLU A 72 -7.19 1.66 1.12
N LEU A 73 -5.90 1.33 0.96
CA LEU A 73 -5.40 0.66 -0.23
C LEU A 73 -6.04 -0.72 -0.42
N VAL A 74 -6.16 -1.53 0.65
CA VAL A 74 -6.80 -2.86 0.59
C VAL A 74 -8.24 -2.73 0.10
N GLN A 75 -9.02 -1.80 0.66
CA GLN A 75 -10.42 -1.56 0.25
C GLN A 75 -10.52 -1.13 -1.22
N LEU A 76 -9.61 -0.27 -1.69
CA LEU A 76 -9.56 0.15 -3.10
C LEU A 76 -9.24 -1.04 -4.02
N LEU A 77 -8.27 -1.88 -3.64
CA LEU A 77 -7.91 -3.07 -4.40
C LEU A 77 -9.09 -4.04 -4.51
N GLU A 78 -9.73 -4.37 -3.39
CA GLU A 78 -10.90 -5.26 -3.36
C GLU A 78 -12.02 -4.73 -4.26
N HIS A 79 -12.31 -3.42 -4.16
CA HIS A 79 -13.34 -2.79 -4.98
C HIS A 79 -13.03 -2.91 -6.48
N HIS A 80 -11.82 -2.51 -6.91
CA HIS A 80 -11.47 -2.50 -8.34
C HIS A 80 -11.33 -3.90 -8.93
N ILE A 81 -10.73 -4.84 -8.19
CA ILE A 81 -10.59 -6.24 -8.62
C ILE A 81 -11.94 -6.93 -8.76
N SER A 82 -12.94 -6.57 -7.95
CA SER A 82 -14.29 -7.14 -8.06
C SER A 82 -15.05 -6.70 -9.33
N GLN A 83 -14.58 -5.69 -10.05
CA GLN A 83 -15.22 -5.16 -11.26
C GLN A 83 -14.75 -5.86 -12.55
N VAL A 84 -13.74 -6.72 -12.48
CA VAL A 84 -13.15 -7.43 -13.62
C VAL A 84 -13.19 -8.94 -13.40
N GLU A 85 -13.20 -9.72 -14.48
CA GLU A 85 -13.51 -11.15 -14.39
C GLU A 85 -12.26 -12.04 -14.41
N THR A 86 -11.31 -11.74 -15.32
CA THR A 86 -10.17 -12.61 -15.54
C THR A 86 -9.02 -12.35 -14.57
N PRO A 87 -8.28 -13.38 -14.13
CA PRO A 87 -7.05 -13.21 -13.33
C PRO A 87 -6.05 -12.22 -13.93
N THR A 88 -5.91 -12.24 -15.25
CA THR A 88 -5.05 -11.30 -15.99
C THR A 88 -5.49 -9.85 -15.80
N GLU A 89 -6.80 -9.56 -15.96
CA GLU A 89 -7.37 -8.23 -15.74
C GLU A 89 -7.26 -7.80 -14.26
N LYS A 90 -7.50 -8.73 -13.33
CA LYS A 90 -7.39 -8.47 -11.89
C LYS A 90 -5.98 -8.07 -11.49
N ILE A 91 -4.95 -8.74 -12.03
CA ILE A 91 -3.55 -8.35 -11.81
C ILE A 91 -3.24 -6.99 -12.45
N HIS A 92 -3.76 -6.73 -13.63
CA HIS A 92 -3.62 -5.41 -14.28
C HIS A 92 -4.21 -4.30 -13.41
N GLU A 93 -5.46 -4.48 -12.95
CA GLU A 93 -6.12 -3.51 -12.06
C GLU A 93 -5.37 -3.32 -10.74
N LEU A 94 -4.87 -4.40 -10.15
CA LEU A 94 -4.06 -4.32 -8.92
C LEU A 94 -2.81 -3.45 -9.13
N ILE A 95 -2.06 -3.66 -10.20
CA ILE A 95 -0.87 -2.86 -10.53
C ILE A 95 -1.27 -1.39 -10.70
N ARG A 96 -2.30 -1.12 -11.50
CA ARG A 96 -2.81 0.22 -11.77
C ARG A 96 -3.22 0.94 -10.47
N VAL A 97 -4.05 0.31 -9.66
CA VAL A 97 -4.57 0.89 -8.41
C VAL A 97 -3.46 1.17 -7.41
N LYS A 98 -2.50 0.24 -7.24
CA LYS A 98 -1.37 0.45 -6.33
C LYS A 98 -0.50 1.64 -6.74
N LEU A 99 -0.22 1.79 -8.02
CA LEU A 99 0.61 2.89 -8.52
C LEU A 99 -0.14 4.24 -8.52
N ASP A 100 -1.42 4.26 -8.89
CA ASP A 100 -2.27 5.45 -8.78
C ASP A 100 -2.40 5.91 -7.32
N TYR A 101 -2.60 4.97 -6.41
CA TYR A 101 -2.65 5.26 -4.98
C TYR A 101 -1.32 5.84 -4.46
N ALA A 102 -0.20 5.28 -4.88
CA ALA A 102 1.13 5.79 -4.50
C ALA A 102 1.38 7.20 -5.06
N ASP A 103 0.95 7.48 -6.29
CA ASP A 103 1.08 8.79 -6.91
C ASP A 103 0.25 9.86 -6.16
N ARG A 104 -1.00 9.56 -5.86
CA ARG A 104 -1.89 10.46 -5.10
C ARG A 104 -1.46 10.67 -3.64
N ASN A 105 -0.80 9.69 -3.04
CA ASN A 105 -0.34 9.74 -1.66
C ASN A 105 1.19 9.88 -1.57
N ARG A 106 1.82 10.58 -2.53
CA ARG A 106 3.27 10.69 -2.66
C ARG A 106 3.97 11.15 -1.38
N ASP A 107 3.38 12.11 -0.69
CA ASP A 107 3.94 12.65 0.55
C ASP A 107 3.98 11.61 1.67
N PHE A 108 2.92 10.82 1.81
CA PHE A 108 2.90 9.68 2.73
C PHE A 108 3.97 8.64 2.35
N PHE A 109 4.03 8.24 1.09
CA PHE A 109 5.02 7.24 0.65
C PHE A 109 6.46 7.74 0.79
N ARG A 110 6.71 9.05 0.67
CA ARG A 110 8.02 9.63 0.95
C ARG A 110 8.42 9.42 2.41
N ILE A 111 7.52 9.67 3.35
CA ILE A 111 7.75 9.43 4.78
C ILE A 111 8.01 7.94 5.01
N TYR A 112 7.12 7.09 4.49
CA TYR A 112 7.21 5.64 4.64
C TYR A 112 8.54 5.09 4.13
N VAL A 113 8.98 5.55 2.95
CA VAL A 113 10.23 5.13 2.32
C VAL A 113 11.46 5.66 3.05
N SER A 114 11.47 6.93 3.48
CA SER A 114 12.62 7.53 4.18
C SER A 114 12.89 6.85 5.52
N GLU A 115 11.84 6.45 6.22
CA GLU A 115 11.96 5.74 7.49
C GLU A 115 12.34 4.26 7.28
N TRP A 116 11.91 3.64 6.20
CA TRP A 116 12.26 2.26 5.86
C TRP A 116 13.76 2.08 5.62
N SER A 117 14.43 3.05 4.99
CA SER A 117 15.86 2.98 4.71
C SER A 117 16.76 3.21 5.93
N GLY A 118 16.24 3.87 6.98
CA GLY A 118 17.01 4.21 8.19
C GLY A 118 16.72 3.33 9.41
N PHE A 119 15.64 2.55 9.41
CA PHE A 119 15.10 1.87 10.59
C PHE A 119 14.78 0.39 10.39
N GLU A 120 15.54 -0.32 9.58
CA GLU A 120 15.24 -1.71 9.18
C GLU A 120 14.82 -2.66 10.30
N TRP A 121 15.21 -2.41 11.54
CA TRP A 121 14.91 -3.28 12.67
C TRP A 121 13.89 -2.69 13.66
N THR A 122 13.89 -1.39 13.88
CA THR A 122 13.05 -0.76 14.91
C THR A 122 11.61 -0.58 14.44
N VAL A 123 11.42 -0.25 13.16
CA VAL A 123 10.08 -0.06 12.59
C VAL A 123 9.39 -1.40 12.36
N LYS A 124 10.13 -2.45 11.98
CA LYS A 124 9.58 -3.81 11.84
C LYS A 124 9.06 -4.35 13.17
N SER A 125 9.73 -4.05 14.27
CA SER A 125 9.25 -4.37 15.63
C SER A 125 8.17 -3.40 16.13
N ALA A 126 8.12 -2.16 15.63
CA ALA A 126 7.18 -1.12 16.04
C ALA A 126 5.90 -1.08 15.19
N PHE A 127 5.95 -1.47 13.92
CA PHE A 127 4.74 -1.54 13.06
C PHE A 127 3.73 -2.57 13.56
N GLY A 128 4.16 -3.52 14.39
CA GLY A 128 3.29 -4.47 15.01
C GLY A 128 2.63 -5.45 14.01
N GLU A 129 1.95 -6.40 14.60
CA GLU A 129 1.31 -7.52 13.88
C GLU A 129 0.24 -7.06 12.88
N ARG A 130 -0.41 -5.91 13.11
CA ARG A 130 -1.51 -5.43 12.28
C ARG A 130 -1.02 -4.91 10.92
N VAL A 131 0.02 -4.09 10.89
CA VAL A 131 0.63 -3.61 9.63
C VAL A 131 1.18 -4.79 8.82
N TRP A 132 1.83 -5.74 9.50
CA TRP A 132 2.31 -6.96 8.87
C TRP A 132 1.16 -7.78 8.25
N LYS A 133 0.05 -7.96 8.96
CA LYS A 133 -1.14 -8.65 8.45
C LYS A 133 -1.74 -7.95 7.23
N LEU A 134 -1.82 -6.62 7.25
CA LEU A 134 -2.30 -5.83 6.11
C LEU A 134 -1.37 -5.94 4.89
N TYR A 135 -0.06 -6.00 5.10
CA TYR A 135 0.88 -6.25 4.02
C TYR A 135 0.73 -7.67 3.47
N MET A 136 0.70 -8.67 4.35
CA MET A 136 0.56 -10.07 3.94
C MET A 136 -0.78 -10.35 3.25
N SER A 137 -1.88 -9.71 3.64
CA SER A 137 -3.17 -9.86 2.94
C SER A 137 -3.10 -9.44 1.47
N GLN A 138 -2.28 -8.45 1.12
CA GLN A 138 -2.04 -8.08 -0.28
C GLN A 138 -1.19 -9.12 -1.01
N VAL A 139 -0.22 -9.73 -0.32
CA VAL A 139 0.59 -10.83 -0.88
C VAL A 139 -0.30 -12.04 -1.15
N ASP A 140 -1.14 -12.41 -0.20
CA ASP A 140 -2.08 -13.52 -0.33
C ASP A 140 -3.09 -13.28 -1.46
N LEU A 141 -3.61 -12.05 -1.59
CA LEU A 141 -4.51 -11.67 -2.69
C LEU A 141 -3.87 -11.94 -4.06
N VAL A 142 -2.63 -11.53 -4.27
CA VAL A 142 -1.93 -11.79 -5.55
C VAL A 142 -1.67 -13.28 -5.76
N ALA A 143 -1.26 -14.01 -4.71
CA ALA A 143 -1.04 -15.45 -4.79
C ALA A 143 -2.34 -16.18 -5.18
N ASP A 144 -3.50 -15.77 -4.63
CA ASP A 144 -4.80 -16.34 -5.00
C ASP A 144 -5.17 -16.05 -6.45
N LEU A 145 -4.91 -14.85 -6.96
CA LEU A 145 -5.11 -14.52 -8.36
C LEU A 145 -4.23 -15.36 -9.30
N VAL A 146 -2.97 -15.59 -8.90
CA VAL A 146 -2.06 -16.47 -9.66
C VAL A 146 -2.56 -17.90 -9.65
N ARG A 147 -3.00 -18.46 -8.50
CA ARG A 147 -3.61 -19.81 -8.42
C ARG A 147 -4.85 -19.92 -9.32
N GLU A 148 -5.71 -18.91 -9.32
CA GLU A 148 -6.88 -18.88 -10.17
C GLU A 148 -6.49 -18.88 -11.65
N GLY A 149 -5.50 -18.07 -12.05
CA GLY A 149 -5.00 -18.02 -13.44
C GLY A 149 -4.38 -19.33 -13.92
N ILE A 150 -3.61 -20.01 -13.06
CA ILE A 150 -3.07 -21.36 -13.36
C ILE A 150 -4.22 -22.35 -13.57
N ARG A 151 -5.21 -22.35 -12.70
CA ARG A 151 -6.36 -23.26 -12.80
C ARG A 151 -7.20 -23.01 -14.06
N ARG A 152 -7.29 -21.75 -14.52
CA ARG A 152 -7.99 -21.38 -15.77
C ARG A 152 -7.15 -21.59 -17.03
N GLY A 153 -5.86 -21.90 -16.89
CA GLY A 153 -4.94 -22.03 -18.03
C GLY A 153 -4.47 -20.69 -18.61
N GLU A 154 -4.72 -19.56 -17.94
CA GLU A 154 -4.20 -18.26 -18.34
C GLU A 154 -2.71 -18.13 -18.01
N PHE A 155 -2.28 -18.73 -16.90
CA PHE A 155 -0.92 -18.69 -16.42
C PHE A 155 -0.28 -20.08 -16.44
N ARG A 156 1.02 -20.13 -16.73
CA ARG A 156 1.83 -21.34 -16.60
C ARG A 156 1.96 -21.72 -15.12
N SER A 157 2.32 -22.97 -14.86
CA SER A 157 2.59 -23.45 -13.51
C SER A 157 3.82 -22.74 -12.93
N VAL A 158 3.60 -21.99 -11.84
CA VAL A 158 4.60 -21.32 -11.02
C VAL A 158 4.19 -21.46 -9.56
N VAL A 159 5.10 -21.20 -8.62
CA VAL A 159 4.77 -21.09 -7.20
C VAL A 159 4.04 -19.76 -6.99
N PRO A 160 2.76 -19.76 -6.57
CA PRO A 160 1.96 -18.52 -6.50
C PRO A 160 2.53 -17.49 -5.53
N GLU A 161 3.06 -17.95 -4.40
CA GLU A 161 3.67 -17.10 -3.38
C GLU A 161 4.93 -16.41 -3.92
N ASP A 162 5.80 -17.13 -4.63
CA ASP A 162 7.02 -16.57 -5.22
C ASP A 162 6.66 -15.54 -6.31
N ALA A 163 5.68 -15.83 -7.16
CA ALA A 163 5.19 -14.89 -8.15
C ALA A 163 4.61 -13.62 -7.50
N SER A 164 3.88 -13.78 -6.39
CA SER A 164 3.35 -12.67 -5.62
C SER A 164 4.46 -11.80 -5.05
N PHE A 165 5.47 -12.38 -4.41
CA PHE A 165 6.62 -11.63 -3.89
C PHE A 165 7.40 -10.93 -5.01
N ALA A 166 7.56 -11.56 -6.17
CA ALA A 166 8.21 -10.95 -7.33
C ALA A 166 7.45 -9.69 -7.80
N LEU A 167 6.11 -9.77 -7.94
CA LEU A 167 5.30 -8.61 -8.31
C LEU A 167 5.40 -7.49 -7.27
N HIS A 168 5.30 -7.82 -5.97
CA HIS A 168 5.44 -6.85 -4.90
C HIS A 168 6.83 -6.21 -4.89
N GLY A 169 7.88 -6.97 -5.15
CA GLY A 169 9.25 -6.46 -5.29
C GLY A 169 9.38 -5.46 -6.43
N MET A 170 8.85 -5.77 -7.62
CA MET A 170 8.84 -4.86 -8.76
C MET A 170 8.08 -3.56 -8.46
N LEU A 171 6.88 -3.66 -7.86
CA LEU A 171 6.07 -2.50 -7.49
C LEU A 171 6.77 -1.64 -6.44
N ASN A 172 7.22 -2.24 -5.35
CA ASN A 172 7.84 -1.53 -4.23
C ASN A 172 9.14 -0.84 -4.66
N SER A 173 10.02 -1.52 -5.42
CA SER A 173 11.26 -0.93 -5.92
C SER A 173 10.99 0.22 -6.90
N THR A 174 10.00 0.07 -7.78
CA THR A 174 9.62 1.11 -8.73
C THR A 174 9.06 2.35 -8.02
N MET A 175 8.16 2.17 -7.06
CA MET A 175 7.62 3.25 -6.23
C MET A 175 8.74 3.93 -5.42
N TYR A 176 9.62 3.15 -4.81
CA TYR A 176 10.75 3.65 -4.03
C TYR A 176 11.63 4.59 -4.86
N VAL A 177 12.12 4.11 -6.00
CA VAL A 177 12.99 4.92 -6.89
C VAL A 177 12.27 6.17 -7.39
N TRP A 178 10.99 6.04 -7.77
CA TRP A 178 10.21 7.17 -8.29
C TRP A 178 9.95 8.24 -7.22
N ILE A 179 9.65 7.84 -5.98
CA ILE A 179 9.39 8.77 -4.86
C ILE A 179 10.64 9.57 -4.48
N LEU A 180 11.81 8.93 -4.54
CA LEU A 180 13.09 9.60 -4.23
C LEU A 180 13.53 10.61 -5.31
N GLN A 181 13.00 10.54 -6.53
CA GLN A 181 13.31 11.50 -7.57
C GLN A 181 12.63 12.85 -7.30
N ALA A 182 13.39 13.94 -7.27
CA ALA A 182 12.84 15.28 -7.08
C ALA A 182 11.88 15.69 -8.21
N ASN A 183 12.23 15.33 -9.46
CA ASN A 183 11.43 15.57 -10.66
C ASN A 183 11.46 14.32 -11.55
N PRO A 184 10.55 13.37 -11.36
CA PRO A 184 10.52 12.19 -12.21
C PRO A 184 10.18 12.57 -13.65
N LYS A 185 10.98 12.07 -14.60
CA LYS A 185 10.80 12.33 -16.04
C LYS A 185 9.58 11.62 -16.63
N SER A 186 9.07 10.58 -15.96
CA SER A 186 7.91 9.79 -16.38
C SER A 186 6.92 9.65 -15.21
N SER A 187 5.64 9.51 -15.54
CA SER A 187 4.63 9.21 -14.53
C SER A 187 4.84 7.82 -13.92
N LEU A 188 4.35 7.62 -12.71
CA LEU A 188 4.38 6.30 -12.09
C LEU A 188 3.50 5.30 -12.86
N MET A 189 2.45 5.78 -13.53
CA MET A 189 1.57 4.98 -14.36
C MET A 189 2.26 4.40 -15.61
N GLU A 190 3.15 5.17 -16.27
CA GLU A 190 3.97 4.65 -17.38
C GLU A 190 4.88 3.49 -16.96
N LYS A 191 5.40 3.56 -15.72
CA LYS A 191 6.20 2.46 -15.15
C LYS A 191 5.35 1.22 -14.85
N GLY A 192 4.06 1.42 -14.55
CA GLY A 192 3.10 0.33 -14.35
C GLY A 192 2.92 -0.54 -15.58
N GLU A 193 2.92 0.06 -16.77
CA GLU A 193 2.82 -0.70 -18.03
C GLU A 193 4.04 -1.62 -18.26
N LEU A 194 5.23 -1.16 -17.90
CA LEU A 194 6.43 -2.00 -17.95
C LEU A 194 6.32 -3.17 -16.96
N ILE A 195 5.92 -2.90 -15.70
CA ILE A 195 5.77 -3.95 -14.67
C ILE A 195 4.72 -4.97 -15.13
N ARG A 196 3.57 -4.51 -15.62
CA ARG A 196 2.51 -5.35 -16.15
C ARG A 196 3.04 -6.29 -17.25
N THR A 197 3.74 -5.72 -18.23
CA THR A 197 4.29 -6.46 -19.36
C THR A 197 5.32 -7.50 -18.89
N LEU A 198 6.27 -7.12 -18.05
CA LEU A 198 7.30 -8.03 -17.55
C LEU A 198 6.70 -9.16 -16.70
N PHE A 199 5.77 -8.83 -15.81
CA PHE A 199 5.16 -9.83 -14.93
C PHE A 199 4.25 -10.78 -15.70
N LEU A 200 3.27 -10.25 -16.45
CA LEU A 200 2.31 -11.09 -17.16
C LEU A 200 2.98 -11.94 -18.24
N ASN A 201 3.88 -11.40 -19.05
CA ASN A 201 4.59 -12.20 -20.05
C ASN A 201 5.47 -13.28 -19.40
N GLY A 202 5.97 -13.04 -18.17
CA GLY A 202 6.72 -14.04 -17.42
C GLY A 202 5.88 -15.19 -16.89
N ILE A 203 4.56 -15.03 -16.71
CA ILE A 203 3.68 -16.05 -16.13
C ILE A 203 2.58 -16.54 -17.07
N HIS A 204 2.35 -15.90 -18.24
CA HIS A 204 1.38 -16.39 -19.22
C HIS A 204 1.74 -17.81 -19.68
N ALA A 205 0.72 -18.62 -19.90
CA ALA A 205 0.89 -19.93 -20.52
C ALA A 205 1.34 -19.76 -21.99
N ASP A 206 2.39 -20.46 -22.38
CA ASP A 206 2.80 -20.50 -23.79
C ASP A 206 1.74 -21.22 -24.60
N HIS A 207 1.02 -20.50 -25.46
CA HIS A 207 0.12 -21.09 -26.45
C HIS A 207 0.86 -21.72 -27.65
N GLN A 208 2.21 -21.78 -27.61
CA GLN A 208 3.03 -22.42 -28.64
C GLN A 208 3.58 -23.76 -28.16
N GLY A 209 2.75 -24.79 -28.11
CA GLY A 209 3.19 -26.13 -27.67
C GLY A 209 2.30 -27.29 -28.09
N GLN A 210 1.40 -27.09 -29.08
CA GLN A 210 0.66 -28.20 -29.70
C GLN A 210 0.89 -28.33 -31.24
N GLN A 211 2.13 -28.20 -31.68
CA GLN A 211 2.55 -28.69 -32.99
C GLN A 211 3.94 -29.36 -32.87
N GLY A 212 4.03 -30.39 -32.07
CA GLY A 212 5.11 -31.37 -32.08
C GLY A 212 4.61 -32.57 -32.87
N THR A 213 4.86 -32.60 -34.17
CA THR A 213 4.72 -33.78 -35.03
C THR A 213 5.53 -34.91 -34.44
N PRO A 214 4.97 -36.12 -34.25
CA PRO A 214 5.77 -37.29 -33.91
C PRO A 214 6.57 -37.74 -35.12
N LEU A 215 7.87 -37.81 -34.98
CA LEU A 215 8.74 -38.63 -35.81
C LEU A 215 8.92 -40.01 -35.16
#